data_469aed3d58379039b75380fddb8a01f1
#
_entry.id   469aed3d58379039b75380fddb8a01f1
#
_cell.length_a   1.000
_cell.length_b   1.000
_cell.length_c   1.000
_cell.angle_alpha   90.00
_cell.angle_beta   90.00
_cell.angle_gamma   90.00
#
_symmetry.space_group_name_H-M   'P 1'
#
loop_
_entity.id
_entity.type
_entity.pdbx_description
1 polymer ?
#
loop_
_entity_poly.entity_id
_entity_poly.type
_entity_poly.pdbx_seq_one_letter_code
_entity_poly.pdbx_strand_id
1 'polypeptide(L)'
;MKRLQYILPLLLACCTVACHKPEYVAPTADRQGITSLAAYFAFGPYEGQELGRLEIADPDVDRYVIPIPWYFPEASDDITTPYMTKVRVRASLQANCKIEPALTVLDLTEENQFRYTDATGTTRDIVITGERVKSNKCELISFTLKRPTLSGVIDKASKTVSLITASDLSVGEASVTLSAHATISPDPAQPHNYNEGFTFTVTADDGKTKAEYKVVKNVPQKIDYGVNTTSAEKLFNLDPSSGLGLPAFNTEANVSLAVLDSYLIVNVGDGSAPRYYNKVVATYGGTIKLGDAVPTGAVASDEKDHLLLCNLAAPGETFNIWTTSSVSAAPILLTSFVNGQDIPMGQEMKVIGNIEDEAVITVTYPGLAGVTTSGRFQAIHIVGGEVVSSEVIDLYAAQGFFWGSGPANSTCVVSGSPRMDAGWYSCAYSENTLWWFRQDLSIGSGLPGEGLEEEDAPGGGYYVNGNVDPNNLDTKCFNNARYLVLFVSNHFPKWWPGPQLYVFDITNGSLSDRIYNSPQLVFSVPFMYNEQYQTGSNDGFGACGDTILAPSADGYMLYIYYYDHLSGMIGGYSLDCIKR
;
A
#
# COMPACT_ATOMS: atom_id res chain seq x y z
N MET A 1 73.29 27.97 38.62
CA MET A 1 72.27 27.92 39.67
C MET A 1 71.42 29.17 39.86
N LYS A 2 71.69 30.30 39.15
CA LYS A 2 70.84 31.51 39.25
C LYS A 2 69.63 31.55 38.35
N ARG A 3 69.46 30.60 37.39
CA ARG A 3 68.29 30.54 36.51
C ARG A 3 67.14 29.69 37.05
N LEU A 4 67.38 28.88 38.07
CA LEU A 4 66.32 28.01 38.62
C LEU A 4 65.51 28.72 39.71
N GLN A 5 65.98 29.84 40.25
CA GLN A 5 65.32 30.60 41.33
C GLN A 5 64.17 31.48 40.82
N TYR A 6 64.11 31.75 39.51
CA TYR A 6 62.98 32.54 38.89
C TYR A 6 61.88 31.69 38.27
N ILE A 7 62.12 30.40 38.08
CA ILE A 7 61.13 29.50 37.49
C ILE A 7 60.13 29.03 38.57
N LEU A 8 60.58 28.88 39.81
CA LEU A 8 59.72 28.40 40.91
C LEU A 8 58.60 29.40 41.29
N PRO A 9 58.87 30.74 41.43
CA PRO A 9 57.79 31.69 41.67
C PRO A 9 56.87 31.91 40.46
N LEU A 10 57.37 31.71 39.21
CA LEU A 10 56.52 31.81 38.01
C LEU A 10 55.55 30.60 37.89
N LEU A 11 56.02 29.40 38.26
CA LEU A 11 55.14 28.20 38.32
C LEU A 11 54.12 28.31 39.45
N LEU A 12 54.49 28.89 40.61
CA LEU A 12 53.55 29.12 41.71
C LEU A 12 52.50 30.19 41.36
N ALA A 13 52.89 31.24 40.59
CA ALA A 13 51.96 32.26 40.11
C ALA A 13 50.99 31.72 39.06
N CYS A 14 51.42 30.77 38.19
CA CYS A 14 50.53 30.09 37.25
C CYS A 14 49.53 29.14 37.94
N CYS A 15 49.89 28.53 39.06
CA CYS A 15 48.97 27.67 39.81
C CYS A 15 47.88 28.43 40.58
N THR A 16 48.10 29.70 40.90
CA THR A 16 47.10 30.53 41.59
C THR A 16 46.08 31.20 40.70
N VAL A 17 46.32 31.20 39.39
CA VAL A 17 45.35 31.77 38.39
C VAL A 17 44.43 30.66 37.79
N ALA A 18 44.73 29.41 38.08
CA ALA A 18 43.93 28.27 37.53
C ALA A 18 42.73 27.87 38.38
N CYS A 19 42.46 28.52 39.50
CA CYS A 19 41.18 28.37 40.20
C CYS A 19 40.19 29.40 39.69
N HIS A 20 39.74 29.26 38.44
CA HIS A 20 38.49 29.86 38.04
C HIS A 20 37.41 29.23 38.92
N LYS A 21 36.83 30.03 39.81
CA LYS A 21 35.52 29.66 40.36
C LYS A 21 34.62 29.53 39.15
N PRO A 22 33.90 28.41 38.98
CA PRO A 22 32.95 28.33 37.92
C PRO A 22 32.02 29.53 38.00
N GLU A 23 31.96 30.30 36.93
CA GLU A 23 31.03 31.42 36.85
C GLU A 23 29.63 30.83 37.03
N TYR A 24 28.93 31.27 38.07
CA TYR A 24 27.56 30.86 38.30
C TYR A 24 26.70 31.51 37.20
N VAL A 25 26.43 30.75 36.18
CA VAL A 25 25.45 31.15 35.17
C VAL A 25 24.08 30.94 35.82
N ALA A 26 23.40 32.03 36.14
CA ALA A 26 22.02 31.93 36.61
C ALA A 26 21.19 31.12 35.60
N PRO A 27 20.40 30.16 36.07
CA PRO A 27 19.52 29.41 35.17
C PRO A 27 18.64 30.37 34.37
N THR A 28 18.65 30.25 33.07
CA THR A 28 17.66 30.99 32.22
C THR A 28 16.30 30.35 32.40
N ALA A 29 15.21 31.08 32.22
CA ALA A 29 13.85 30.56 32.28
C ALA A 29 13.67 29.29 31.41
N ASP A 30 14.37 29.22 30.29
CA ASP A 30 14.38 28.05 29.38
C ASP A 30 15.06 26.80 29.95
N ARG A 31 15.74 26.90 31.08
CA ARG A 31 16.44 25.80 31.76
C ARG A 31 15.80 25.39 33.10
N GLN A 32 14.66 25.94 33.43
CA GLN A 32 13.93 25.64 34.64
C GLN A 32 12.68 24.84 34.34
N GLY A 33 12.50 23.73 35.03
CA GLY A 33 11.24 23.02 35.05
C GLY A 33 11.23 21.57 34.55
N ILE A 34 10.04 21.04 34.58
CA ILE A 34 9.66 19.77 33.99
C ILE A 34 9.21 20.08 32.56
N THR A 35 9.82 19.50 31.55
CA THR A 35 9.50 19.79 30.14
C THR A 35 8.41 18.88 29.60
N SER A 36 8.36 17.64 30.05
CA SER A 36 7.27 16.71 29.71
C SER A 36 7.11 15.60 30.75
N LEU A 37 5.92 15.03 30.80
CA LEU A 37 5.59 13.81 31.52
C LEU A 37 5.01 12.80 30.53
N ALA A 38 5.62 11.62 30.44
CA ALA A 38 5.16 10.54 29.60
C ALA A 38 4.74 9.33 30.43
N ALA A 39 3.57 8.80 30.12
CA ALA A 39 2.96 7.63 30.74
C ALA A 39 3.11 6.43 29.82
N TYR A 40 3.55 5.30 30.34
CA TYR A 40 3.77 4.05 29.59
C TYR A 40 2.98 2.91 30.23
N PHE A 41 2.47 2.00 29.43
CA PHE A 41 1.85 0.79 29.93
C PHE A 41 2.86 0.01 30.78
N ALA A 42 2.47 -0.33 32.01
CA ALA A 42 3.31 -1.10 32.93
C ALA A 42 3.01 -2.61 32.88
N PHE A 43 1.97 -3.04 32.18
CA PHE A 43 1.54 -4.43 32.04
C PHE A 43 0.57 -4.60 30.86
N GLY A 44 0.27 -5.85 30.53
CA GLY A 44 -0.71 -6.23 29.48
C GLY A 44 -0.09 -6.27 28.08
N PRO A 45 -0.93 -6.39 27.05
CA PRO A 45 -0.47 -6.57 25.68
C PRO A 45 0.31 -5.36 25.11
N TYR A 46 0.16 -4.21 25.74
CA TYR A 46 0.80 -2.96 25.29
C TYR A 46 1.98 -2.55 26.20
N GLU A 47 2.46 -3.44 27.05
CA GLU A 47 3.54 -3.13 28.00
C GLU A 47 4.73 -2.48 27.31
N GLY A 48 5.19 -1.35 27.89
CA GLY A 48 6.30 -0.56 27.39
C GLY A 48 5.96 0.47 26.29
N GLN A 49 4.77 0.41 25.71
CA GLN A 49 4.30 1.44 24.77
C GLN A 49 3.88 2.71 25.52
N GLU A 50 3.99 3.85 24.86
CA GLU A 50 3.53 5.13 25.41
C GLU A 50 2.00 5.17 25.41
N LEU A 51 1.43 5.41 26.58
CA LEU A 51 -0.02 5.54 26.80
C LEU A 51 -0.50 6.98 26.62
N GLY A 52 0.30 7.94 27.09
CA GLY A 52 -0.04 9.34 27.00
C GLY A 52 1.12 10.25 27.36
N ARG A 53 1.05 11.50 26.95
CA ARG A 53 2.11 12.49 27.17
C ARG A 53 1.52 13.87 27.41
N LEU A 54 2.10 14.55 28.39
CA LEU A 54 1.87 15.97 28.67
C LEU A 54 3.16 16.73 28.33
N GLU A 55 3.08 17.60 27.33
CA GLU A 55 4.10 18.62 27.09
C GLU A 55 3.79 19.85 27.97
N ILE A 56 4.77 20.33 28.72
CA ILE A 56 4.54 21.35 29.75
C ILE A 56 4.97 22.70 29.17
N ALA A 57 4.00 23.54 28.90
CA ALA A 57 4.22 24.91 28.41
C ALA A 57 4.51 25.92 29.53
N ASP A 58 3.91 25.73 30.70
CA ASP A 58 4.12 26.55 31.90
C ASP A 58 4.81 25.69 32.98
N PRO A 59 6.09 25.93 33.25
CA PRO A 59 6.84 25.15 34.23
C PRO A 59 6.46 25.44 35.69
N ASP A 60 5.70 26.50 35.96
CA ASP A 60 5.41 26.95 37.32
C ASP A 60 4.10 26.39 37.88
N VAL A 61 3.41 25.55 37.14
CA VAL A 61 2.21 24.86 37.62
C VAL A 61 2.56 23.79 38.67
N ASP A 62 1.71 23.64 39.65
CA ASP A 62 1.87 22.63 40.72
C ASP A 62 1.06 21.36 40.47
N ARG A 63 0.19 21.36 39.46
CA ARG A 63 -0.65 20.21 39.08
C ARG A 63 -0.47 19.84 37.63
N TYR A 64 -0.06 18.62 37.41
CA TYR A 64 0.16 18.02 36.09
C TYR A 64 -0.86 16.93 35.82
N VAL A 65 -1.67 17.12 34.81
CA VAL A 65 -2.69 16.14 34.40
C VAL A 65 -2.25 15.54 33.07
N ILE A 66 -1.83 14.27 33.10
CA ILE A 66 -1.41 13.57 31.88
C ILE A 66 -2.66 13.17 31.12
N PRO A 67 -2.83 13.63 29.86
CA PRO A 67 -3.95 13.21 29.02
C PRO A 67 -3.75 11.76 28.61
N ILE A 68 -4.71 10.93 28.95
CA ILE A 68 -4.75 9.51 28.61
C ILE A 68 -5.82 9.30 27.54
N PRO A 69 -5.52 8.72 26.38
CA PRO A 69 -6.54 8.49 25.37
C PRO A 69 -7.64 7.57 25.92
N TRP A 70 -8.87 7.75 25.45
CA TRP A 70 -10.01 6.96 25.92
C TRP A 70 -9.89 5.49 25.53
N TYR A 71 -9.37 5.23 24.32
CA TYR A 71 -9.14 3.91 23.74
C TYR A 71 -7.67 3.73 23.36
N PHE A 72 -7.19 2.48 23.40
CA PHE A 72 -5.85 2.16 22.92
C PHE A 72 -5.80 0.73 22.32
N PRO A 73 -5.31 0.53 21.08
CA PRO A 73 -5.03 1.57 20.07
C PRO A 73 -6.23 2.48 19.80
N GLU A 74 -6.02 3.69 19.30
CA GLU A 74 -7.07 4.71 19.16
C GLU A 74 -8.30 4.22 18.36
N ALA A 75 -8.08 3.30 17.38
CA ALA A 75 -9.14 2.74 16.56
C ALA A 75 -9.83 1.50 17.18
N SER A 76 -9.40 1.04 18.36
CA SER A 76 -10.00 -0.08 19.06
C SER A 76 -11.11 0.36 20.00
N ASP A 77 -11.90 -0.59 20.50
CA ASP A 77 -12.87 -0.37 21.58
C ASP A 77 -12.27 -0.65 22.98
N ASP A 78 -10.94 -0.89 23.06
CA ASP A 78 -10.26 -1.18 24.32
C ASP A 78 -10.09 0.10 25.15
N ILE A 79 -10.84 0.18 26.24
CA ILE A 79 -10.80 1.33 27.14
C ILE A 79 -9.54 1.32 28.01
N THR A 80 -8.93 2.48 28.21
CA THR A 80 -7.66 2.62 28.93
C THR A 80 -7.79 2.65 30.45
N THR A 81 -9.00 2.76 31.02
CA THR A 81 -9.24 2.83 32.46
C THR A 81 -8.54 1.74 33.27
N PRO A 82 -8.56 0.45 32.86
CA PRO A 82 -7.90 -0.60 33.64
C PRO A 82 -6.39 -0.42 33.74
N TYR A 83 -5.79 0.21 32.75
CA TYR A 83 -4.34 0.42 32.71
C TYR A 83 -3.89 1.61 33.54
N MET A 84 -4.77 2.59 33.78
CA MET A 84 -4.43 3.82 34.52
C MET A 84 -4.03 3.55 35.99
N THR A 85 -4.49 2.45 36.57
CA THR A 85 -4.16 2.08 37.96
C THR A 85 -2.71 1.67 38.16
N LYS A 86 -1.99 1.37 37.07
CA LYS A 86 -0.56 1.00 37.11
C LYS A 86 0.12 1.50 35.84
N VAL A 87 0.66 2.70 35.89
CA VAL A 87 1.31 3.35 34.75
C VAL A 87 2.74 3.70 35.11
N ARG A 88 3.69 3.35 34.27
CA ARG A 88 5.08 3.79 34.42
C ARG A 88 5.19 5.22 33.91
N VAL A 89 5.46 6.17 34.82
CA VAL A 89 5.61 7.58 34.46
C VAL A 89 7.09 7.96 34.38
N ARG A 90 7.45 8.72 33.36
CA ARG A 90 8.77 9.31 33.18
C ARG A 90 8.64 10.80 32.99
N ALA A 91 9.55 11.55 33.60
CA ALA A 91 9.65 13.00 33.41
C ALA A 91 10.91 13.34 32.59
N SER A 92 10.77 14.27 31.70
CA SER A 92 11.91 15.00 31.12
C SER A 92 12.16 16.23 31.97
N LEU A 93 13.34 16.29 32.59
CA LEU A 93 13.73 17.36 33.49
C LEU A 93 14.86 18.16 32.89
N GLN A 94 14.88 19.45 33.12
CA GLN A 94 16.02 20.29 32.85
C GLN A 94 17.18 19.93 33.78
N ALA A 95 18.39 20.29 33.38
CA ALA A 95 19.61 19.96 34.17
C ALA A 95 19.50 20.48 35.61
N ASN A 96 19.94 19.68 36.58
CA ASN A 96 19.90 19.94 38.00
C ASN A 96 18.53 20.05 38.66
N CYS A 97 17.44 19.68 37.95
CA CYS A 97 16.11 19.55 38.54
C CYS A 97 15.90 18.09 39.01
N LYS A 98 15.08 17.89 40.03
CA LYS A 98 14.71 16.55 40.52
C LYS A 98 13.27 16.48 41.00
N ILE A 99 12.72 15.27 40.97
CA ILE A 99 11.42 14.93 41.55
C ILE A 99 11.66 13.85 42.61
N GLU A 100 11.11 14.03 43.81
CA GLU A 100 11.19 13.11 44.92
C GLU A 100 9.82 12.79 45.51
N PRO A 101 9.51 11.50 45.80
CA PRO A 101 10.29 10.32 45.47
C PRO A 101 10.43 10.13 43.94
N ALA A 102 11.38 9.28 43.51
CA ALA A 102 11.56 9.01 42.08
C ALA A 102 10.28 8.46 41.44
N LEU A 103 9.98 8.95 40.27
CA LEU A 103 8.85 8.45 39.49
C LEU A 103 9.05 6.98 39.10
N THR A 104 8.05 6.16 39.35
CA THR A 104 8.06 4.73 39.04
C THR A 104 6.72 4.33 38.37
N VAL A 105 5.97 3.44 39.01
CA VAL A 105 4.64 3.05 38.62
C VAL A 105 3.64 3.78 39.51
N LEU A 106 2.74 4.51 38.92
CA LEU A 106 1.73 5.35 39.59
C LEU A 106 0.32 4.84 39.27
N ASP A 107 -0.60 5.11 40.17
CA ASP A 107 -2.02 5.07 39.91
C ASP A 107 -2.45 6.48 39.44
N LEU A 108 -2.68 6.61 38.13
CA LEU A 108 -3.09 7.88 37.54
C LEU A 108 -4.60 8.17 37.68
N THR A 109 -5.36 7.27 38.31
CA THR A 109 -6.76 7.55 38.69
C THR A 109 -6.84 8.39 39.96
N GLU A 110 -5.71 8.51 40.69
CA GLU A 110 -5.57 9.24 41.94
C GLU A 110 -4.57 10.39 41.81
N GLU A 111 -4.52 11.25 42.82
CA GLU A 111 -3.52 12.30 42.92
C GLU A 111 -2.26 11.78 43.56
N ASN A 112 -1.15 11.82 42.84
CA ASN A 112 0.17 11.40 43.34
C ASN A 112 0.99 12.64 43.68
N GLN A 113 1.39 12.76 44.93
CA GLN A 113 2.14 13.91 45.43
C GLN A 113 3.65 13.68 45.38
N PHE A 114 4.37 14.68 44.91
CA PHE A 114 5.82 14.71 44.80
C PHE A 114 6.36 16.06 45.21
N ARG A 115 7.65 16.07 45.53
CA ARG A 115 8.40 17.29 45.71
C ARG A 115 9.33 17.53 44.54
N TYR A 116 9.11 18.64 43.86
CA TYR A 116 9.99 19.10 42.80
C TYR A 116 11.02 20.07 43.36
N THR A 117 12.30 19.90 42.96
CA THR A 117 13.39 20.82 43.25
C THR A 117 13.95 21.35 41.96
N ASP A 118 13.98 22.66 41.80
CA ASP A 118 14.52 23.31 40.62
C ASP A 118 16.07 23.39 40.64
N ALA A 119 16.65 23.91 39.56
CA ALA A 119 18.10 24.05 39.43
C ALA A 119 18.72 25.03 40.42
N THR A 120 17.94 25.88 41.08
CA THR A 120 18.39 26.81 42.12
C THR A 120 18.32 26.21 43.51
N GLY A 121 17.70 25.02 43.65
CA GLY A 121 17.47 24.35 44.91
C GLY A 121 16.14 24.75 45.59
N THR A 122 15.31 25.55 44.92
CA THR A 122 13.98 25.89 45.40
C THR A 122 13.05 24.69 45.26
N THR A 123 12.28 24.40 46.30
CA THR A 123 11.38 23.26 46.35
C THR A 123 9.93 23.67 46.34
N ARG A 124 9.10 22.88 45.68
CA ARG A 124 7.62 22.99 45.72
C ARG A 124 6.98 21.61 45.69
N ASP A 125 5.84 21.48 46.27
CA ASP A 125 5.04 20.26 46.17
C ASP A 125 4.24 20.29 44.89
N ILE A 126 4.25 19.16 44.16
CA ILE A 126 3.54 19.01 42.90
C ILE A 126 2.64 17.78 42.93
N VAL A 127 1.58 17.81 42.15
CA VAL A 127 0.64 16.71 41.99
C VAL A 127 0.70 16.21 40.56
N ILE A 128 0.81 14.88 40.38
CA ILE A 128 0.73 14.21 39.08
C ILE A 128 -0.48 13.27 39.11
N THR A 129 -1.36 13.41 38.14
CA THR A 129 -2.55 12.58 37.95
C THR A 129 -2.80 12.36 36.45
N GLY A 130 -3.78 11.56 36.08
CA GLY A 130 -4.21 11.36 34.71
C GLY A 130 -5.69 11.70 34.50
N GLU A 131 -6.01 12.13 33.32
CA GLU A 131 -7.40 12.29 32.90
C GLU A 131 -7.60 11.64 31.55
N ARG A 132 -8.68 10.83 31.44
CA ARG A 132 -9.04 10.28 30.16
C ARG A 132 -9.63 11.35 29.26
N VAL A 133 -9.06 11.45 28.08
CA VAL A 133 -9.51 12.39 27.06
C VAL A 133 -10.01 11.63 25.84
N LYS A 134 -11.16 12.00 25.35
CA LYS A 134 -11.66 11.53 24.08
C LYS A 134 -10.98 12.28 22.95
N SER A 135 -10.79 11.60 21.82
CA SER A 135 -10.16 12.19 20.65
C SER A 135 -10.94 13.40 20.14
N ASN A 136 -10.24 14.48 19.87
CA ASN A 136 -10.78 15.67 19.20
C ASN A 136 -10.57 15.64 17.68
N LYS A 137 -10.09 14.52 17.11
CA LYS A 137 -9.92 14.34 15.68
C LYS A 137 -11.27 14.20 15.01
N CYS A 138 -11.56 15.09 14.06
CA CYS A 138 -12.79 15.11 13.28
C CYS A 138 -12.46 15.11 11.78
N GLU A 139 -11.63 14.14 11.35
CA GLU A 139 -11.19 14.03 9.97
C GLU A 139 -12.09 13.09 9.18
N LEU A 140 -12.41 13.50 7.95
CA LEU A 140 -12.90 12.64 6.90
C LEU A 140 -11.68 12.08 6.16
N ILE A 141 -11.45 10.77 6.30
CA ILE A 141 -10.26 10.10 5.75
C ILE A 141 -10.52 9.66 4.32
N SER A 142 -11.70 9.12 4.05
CA SER A 142 -12.12 8.77 2.70
C SER A 142 -13.59 9.07 2.47
N PHE A 143 -13.93 9.34 1.21
CA PHE A 143 -15.29 9.54 0.73
C PHE A 143 -15.42 8.87 -0.62
N THR A 144 -16.32 7.91 -0.76
CA THR A 144 -16.52 7.17 -2.02
C THR A 144 -17.99 7.05 -2.31
N LEU A 145 -18.44 7.57 -3.46
CA LEU A 145 -19.78 7.32 -3.97
C LEU A 145 -19.90 5.87 -4.40
N LYS A 146 -21.09 5.30 -4.22
CA LYS A 146 -21.41 3.92 -4.63
C LYS A 146 -21.83 3.82 -6.09
N ARG A 147 -22.52 4.85 -6.61
CA ARG A 147 -23.03 4.90 -7.98
C ARG A 147 -23.07 6.35 -8.51
N PRO A 148 -22.29 6.70 -9.56
CA PRO A 148 -21.17 5.92 -10.05
C PRO A 148 -20.13 5.74 -8.94
N THR A 149 -19.35 4.69 -9.02
CA THR A 149 -18.25 4.51 -8.05
C THR A 149 -17.20 5.56 -8.29
N LEU A 150 -17.07 6.45 -7.33
CA LEU A 150 -16.22 7.62 -7.46
C LEU A 150 -15.60 7.99 -6.12
N SER A 151 -14.29 7.94 -6.04
CA SER A 151 -13.56 8.41 -4.86
C SER A 151 -13.44 9.93 -4.90
N GLY A 152 -13.82 10.57 -3.80
CA GLY A 152 -13.66 12.00 -3.62
C GLY A 152 -12.23 12.36 -3.25
N VAL A 153 -11.67 13.36 -3.91
CA VAL A 153 -10.39 13.95 -3.54
C VAL A 153 -10.61 14.91 -2.38
N ILE A 154 -9.99 14.60 -1.23
CA ILE A 154 -10.17 15.37 0.01
C ILE A 154 -9.01 16.36 0.16
N ASP A 155 -9.32 17.65 0.14
CA ASP A 155 -8.41 18.69 0.59
C ASP A 155 -8.62 18.89 2.11
N LYS A 156 -7.62 18.48 2.87
CA LYS A 156 -7.66 18.56 4.34
C LYS A 156 -7.60 19.99 4.86
N ALA A 157 -6.97 20.92 4.13
CA ALA A 157 -6.83 22.30 4.54
C ALA A 157 -8.15 23.06 4.38
N SER A 158 -8.80 22.95 3.23
CA SER A 158 -10.09 23.59 2.95
C SER A 158 -11.27 22.75 3.42
N LYS A 159 -11.04 21.49 3.81
CA LYS A 159 -12.10 20.50 4.14
C LYS A 159 -13.11 20.34 3.01
N THR A 160 -12.62 20.28 1.79
CA THR A 160 -13.42 20.11 0.59
C THR A 160 -13.19 18.71 0.02
N VAL A 161 -14.27 18.04 -0.33
CA VAL A 161 -14.27 16.77 -1.08
C VAL A 161 -14.63 17.08 -2.52
N SER A 162 -13.68 16.94 -3.43
CA SER A 162 -13.92 17.14 -4.86
C SER A 162 -14.30 15.83 -5.52
N LEU A 163 -15.51 15.75 -6.04
CA LEU A 163 -15.98 14.66 -6.87
C LEU A 163 -15.71 15.01 -8.33
N ILE A 164 -14.71 14.36 -8.91
CA ILE A 164 -14.18 14.66 -10.24
C ILE A 164 -14.89 13.79 -11.25
N THR A 165 -15.99 14.27 -11.81
CA THR A 165 -16.79 13.50 -12.76
C THR A 165 -17.70 14.40 -13.59
N ALA A 166 -18.00 13.95 -14.82
CA ALA A 166 -19.06 14.53 -15.66
C ALA A 166 -20.44 13.90 -15.39
N SER A 167 -20.51 12.76 -14.69
CA SER A 167 -21.75 12.03 -14.44
C SER A 167 -22.75 12.83 -13.61
N ASP A 168 -24.03 12.51 -13.73
CA ASP A 168 -25.07 13.06 -12.86
C ASP A 168 -24.93 12.49 -11.43
N LEU A 169 -24.91 13.39 -10.46
CA LEU A 169 -24.79 13.07 -9.04
C LEU A 169 -25.99 13.57 -8.23
N SER A 170 -27.17 13.65 -8.86
CA SER A 170 -28.41 14.13 -8.22
C SER A 170 -28.90 13.21 -7.08
N VAL A 171 -28.55 11.92 -7.16
CA VAL A 171 -28.92 10.91 -6.16
C VAL A 171 -27.71 10.03 -5.89
N GLY A 172 -26.85 10.46 -4.99
CA GLY A 172 -25.61 9.74 -4.65
C GLY A 172 -25.62 9.21 -3.22
N GLU A 173 -25.30 7.95 -3.03
CA GLU A 173 -24.97 7.34 -1.74
C GLU A 173 -23.47 7.22 -1.61
N ALA A 174 -22.92 7.50 -0.43
CA ALA A 174 -21.49 7.40 -0.20
C ALA A 174 -21.15 6.47 0.97
N SER A 175 -19.98 5.86 0.90
CA SER A 175 -19.29 5.29 2.05
C SER A 175 -18.15 6.21 2.47
N VAL A 176 -17.90 6.32 3.77
CA VAL A 176 -16.88 7.19 4.32
C VAL A 176 -16.06 6.47 5.37
N THR A 177 -14.81 6.86 5.49
CA THR A 177 -13.96 6.52 6.64
C THR A 177 -13.66 7.79 7.40
N LEU A 178 -13.78 7.72 8.71
CA LEU A 178 -13.58 8.86 9.62
C LEU A 178 -12.42 8.59 10.58
N SER A 179 -11.95 9.62 11.27
CA SER A 179 -11.14 9.44 12.47
C SER A 179 -11.84 8.46 13.43
N ALA A 180 -11.06 7.72 14.19
CA ALA A 180 -11.57 6.72 15.12
C ALA A 180 -12.66 7.31 16.03
N HIS A 181 -13.78 6.59 16.16
CA HIS A 181 -14.95 6.95 16.96
C HIS A 181 -15.65 8.29 16.60
N ALA A 182 -15.22 8.95 15.53
CA ALA A 182 -15.93 10.13 15.01
C ALA A 182 -17.24 9.71 14.31
N THR A 183 -18.19 10.62 14.28
CA THR A 183 -19.49 10.44 13.60
C THR A 183 -19.68 11.50 12.52
N ILE A 184 -20.52 11.20 11.53
CA ILE A 184 -20.84 12.12 10.45
C ILE A 184 -22.35 12.31 10.32
N SER A 185 -22.76 13.52 10.02
CA SER A 185 -24.16 13.86 9.82
C SER A 185 -24.30 14.93 8.71
N PRO A 186 -25.32 14.81 7.85
CA PRO A 186 -26.27 13.70 7.71
C PRO A 186 -25.59 12.37 7.36
N ASP A 187 -26.32 11.26 7.39
CA ASP A 187 -25.78 9.96 7.03
C ASP A 187 -25.42 9.90 5.55
N PRO A 188 -24.14 9.75 5.17
CA PRO A 188 -23.73 9.72 3.77
C PRO A 188 -24.21 8.46 3.01
N ALA A 189 -24.62 7.41 3.72
CA ALA A 189 -25.20 6.21 3.10
C ALA A 189 -26.63 6.44 2.57
N GLN A 190 -27.26 7.56 2.95
CA GLN A 190 -28.54 7.98 2.38
C GLN A 190 -28.30 8.77 1.09
N PRO A 191 -29.28 8.79 0.17
CA PRO A 191 -29.17 9.55 -1.07
C PRO A 191 -29.08 11.05 -0.83
N HIS A 192 -28.08 11.69 -1.45
CA HIS A 192 -27.90 13.15 -1.45
C HIS A 192 -27.65 13.68 -2.86
N ASN A 193 -27.97 14.94 -3.09
CA ASN A 193 -27.64 15.62 -4.35
C ASN A 193 -26.27 16.31 -4.24
N TYR A 194 -25.30 15.77 -4.96
CA TYR A 194 -23.96 16.33 -5.00
C TYR A 194 -23.69 17.23 -6.22
N ASN A 195 -24.63 17.35 -7.18
CA ASN A 195 -24.45 18.25 -8.32
C ASN A 195 -24.35 19.72 -7.91
N GLU A 196 -25.07 20.09 -6.85
CA GLU A 196 -25.12 21.47 -6.33
C GLU A 196 -24.18 21.68 -5.12
N GLY A 197 -23.49 20.61 -4.73
CA GLY A 197 -22.68 20.55 -3.53
C GLY A 197 -23.49 20.20 -2.29
N PHE A 198 -22.81 19.55 -1.34
CA PHE A 198 -23.43 19.10 -0.10
C PHE A 198 -22.44 19.24 1.07
N THR A 199 -22.95 19.49 2.28
CA THR A 199 -22.09 19.66 3.45
C THR A 199 -22.40 18.60 4.49
N PHE A 200 -21.36 17.93 4.96
CA PHE A 200 -21.40 17.01 6.08
C PHE A 200 -20.70 17.62 7.28
N THR A 201 -21.20 17.33 8.47
CA THR A 201 -20.54 17.67 9.72
C THR A 201 -19.95 16.40 10.33
N VAL A 202 -18.63 16.35 10.46
CA VAL A 202 -17.92 15.32 11.21
C VAL A 202 -17.76 15.79 12.64
N THR A 203 -18.22 15.00 13.59
CA THR A 203 -18.09 15.25 15.03
C THR A 203 -17.11 14.26 15.61
N ALA A 204 -16.08 14.76 16.29
CA ALA A 204 -15.08 13.94 16.96
C ALA A 204 -15.67 13.11 18.11
N ASP A 205 -14.92 12.12 18.61
CA ASP A 205 -15.33 11.29 19.76
C ASP A 205 -15.62 12.11 21.02
N ASP A 206 -15.00 13.29 21.19
CA ASP A 206 -15.26 14.18 22.32
C ASP A 206 -16.69 14.78 22.32
N GLY A 207 -17.43 14.60 21.22
CA GLY A 207 -18.78 15.12 21.02
C GLY A 207 -18.88 16.66 20.89
N LYS A 208 -17.75 17.35 20.92
CA LYS A 208 -17.67 18.84 20.94
C LYS A 208 -17.00 19.37 19.69
N THR A 209 -15.86 18.80 19.33
CA THR A 209 -15.07 19.22 18.17
C THR A 209 -15.76 18.79 16.88
N LYS A 210 -15.95 19.73 15.96
CA LYS A 210 -16.66 19.51 14.71
C LYS A 210 -15.89 20.09 13.55
N ALA A 211 -16.01 19.43 12.41
CA ALA A 211 -15.51 19.92 11.13
C ALA A 211 -16.60 19.78 10.07
N GLU A 212 -16.76 20.80 9.26
CA GLU A 212 -17.65 20.76 8.11
C GLU A 212 -16.84 20.40 6.85
N TYR A 213 -17.31 19.39 6.13
CA TYR A 213 -16.75 18.95 4.87
C TYR A 213 -17.73 19.26 3.75
N LYS A 214 -17.31 20.13 2.84
CA LYS A 214 -18.11 20.48 1.67
C LYS A 214 -17.76 19.54 0.52
N VAL A 215 -18.72 18.73 0.11
CA VAL A 215 -18.62 17.90 -1.09
C VAL A 215 -19.03 18.73 -2.29
N VAL A 216 -18.18 18.82 -3.30
CA VAL A 216 -18.42 19.59 -4.52
C VAL A 216 -18.15 18.74 -5.75
N LYS A 217 -19.01 18.82 -6.73
CA LYS A 217 -18.76 18.25 -8.04
C LYS A 217 -17.83 19.15 -8.82
N ASN A 218 -16.72 18.62 -9.23
CA ASN A 218 -15.78 19.27 -10.12
C ASN A 218 -15.65 18.48 -11.41
N VAL A 219 -15.66 19.17 -12.52
CA VAL A 219 -15.28 18.62 -13.82
C VAL A 219 -13.95 19.29 -14.21
N PRO A 220 -12.82 18.91 -13.61
CA PRO A 220 -11.56 19.54 -13.92
C PRO A 220 -11.16 19.21 -15.35
N GLN A 221 -10.35 20.07 -15.93
CA GLN A 221 -9.74 19.74 -17.21
C GLN A 221 -8.77 18.58 -17.01
N LYS A 222 -8.83 17.61 -17.92
CA LYS A 222 -7.79 16.59 -18.03
C LYS A 222 -6.56 17.19 -18.72
N ILE A 223 -5.39 16.68 -18.38
CA ILE A 223 -4.24 16.85 -19.28
C ILE A 223 -4.53 16.13 -20.58
N ASP A 224 -3.95 16.61 -21.68
CA ASP A 224 -4.30 16.10 -23.01
C ASP A 224 -3.91 14.63 -23.23
N TYR A 225 -2.94 14.14 -22.46
CA TYR A 225 -2.38 12.82 -22.63
C TYR A 225 -1.81 12.25 -21.33
N GLY A 226 -2.12 11.00 -21.05
CA GLY A 226 -1.51 10.20 -20.01
C GLY A 226 -1.86 10.59 -18.59
N VAL A 227 -1.01 10.17 -17.65
CA VAL A 227 -1.12 10.44 -16.21
C VAL A 227 -0.31 11.67 -15.81
N ASN A 228 -0.75 12.34 -14.77
CA ASN A 228 0.07 13.32 -14.07
C ASN A 228 1.03 12.58 -13.14
N THR A 229 2.30 12.48 -13.54
CA THR A 229 3.32 11.71 -12.82
C THR A 229 3.60 12.20 -11.40
N THR A 230 3.21 13.44 -11.07
CA THR A 230 3.36 14.02 -9.73
C THR A 230 2.15 13.78 -8.82
N SER A 231 1.11 13.10 -9.32
CA SER A 231 -0.14 12.85 -8.60
C SER A 231 -0.14 11.52 -7.82
N ALA A 232 0.94 10.78 -7.85
CA ALA A 232 1.00 9.45 -7.26
C ALA A 232 0.68 9.47 -5.76
N GLU A 233 -0.32 8.68 -5.37
CA GLU A 233 -0.70 8.47 -3.97
C GLU A 233 -0.70 6.99 -3.63
N LYS A 234 -0.16 6.63 -2.45
CA LYS A 234 -0.30 5.30 -1.88
C LYS A 234 -1.67 5.19 -1.22
N LEU A 235 -2.46 4.22 -1.65
CA LEU A 235 -3.80 3.99 -1.12
C LEU A 235 -3.74 3.20 0.18
N PHE A 236 -3.14 2.02 0.13
CA PHE A 236 -2.99 1.13 1.27
C PHE A 236 -1.83 0.16 1.03
N ASN A 237 -1.42 -0.48 2.12
CA ASN A 237 -0.51 -1.60 2.13
C ASN A 237 -0.92 -2.51 3.29
N LEU A 238 -1.41 -3.70 2.99
CA LEU A 238 -1.99 -4.62 3.96
C LEU A 238 -1.18 -5.90 3.98
N ASP A 239 -0.62 -6.22 5.12
CA ASP A 239 0.00 -7.51 5.38
C ASP A 239 -1.04 -8.54 5.87
N PRO A 240 -0.73 -9.86 5.85
CA PRO A 240 -1.64 -10.91 6.29
C PRO A 240 -2.13 -10.75 7.73
N SER A 241 -1.34 -10.08 8.59
CA SER A 241 -1.68 -9.85 10.00
C SER A 241 -2.70 -8.72 10.20
N SER A 242 -2.89 -7.87 9.19
CA SER A 242 -3.80 -6.72 9.25
C SER A 242 -5.28 -7.05 9.09
N GLY A 243 -5.65 -8.33 9.14
CA GLY A 243 -7.05 -8.74 9.21
C GLY A 243 -7.76 -8.88 7.87
N LEU A 244 -7.04 -9.03 6.75
CA LEU A 244 -7.63 -9.40 5.46
C LEU A 244 -8.39 -10.73 5.52
N GLY A 245 -8.18 -11.53 6.58
CA GLY A 245 -8.79 -12.84 6.75
C GLY A 245 -8.42 -13.81 5.62
N LEU A 246 -7.32 -13.55 4.90
CA LEU A 246 -6.76 -14.49 3.93
C LEU A 246 -6.07 -15.63 4.69
N PRO A 247 -6.11 -16.89 4.17
CA PRO A 247 -5.32 -17.97 4.75
C PRO A 247 -3.83 -17.59 4.70
N ALA A 248 -3.04 -18.21 5.57
CA ALA A 248 -1.59 -18.06 5.49
C ALA A 248 -1.13 -18.45 4.08
N PHE A 249 -0.35 -17.58 3.46
CA PHE A 249 0.17 -17.84 2.13
C PHE A 249 1.18 -18.98 2.20
N ASN A 250 1.05 -19.92 1.31
CA ASN A 250 1.99 -21.01 1.12
C ASN A 250 2.44 -21.03 -0.35
N THR A 251 3.44 -21.80 -0.66
CA THR A 251 4.00 -21.92 -2.01
C THR A 251 3.02 -22.47 -3.05
N GLU A 252 1.89 -23.02 -2.63
CA GLU A 252 0.86 -23.58 -3.50
C GLU A 252 -0.29 -22.61 -3.76
N ALA A 253 -0.34 -21.47 -3.06
CA ALA A 253 -1.38 -20.49 -3.25
C ALA A 253 -1.22 -19.79 -4.61
N ASN A 254 -2.30 -19.73 -5.38
CA ASN A 254 -2.36 -19.06 -6.67
C ASN A 254 -3.21 -17.79 -6.56
N VAL A 255 -2.72 -16.82 -5.76
CA VAL A 255 -3.44 -15.57 -5.53
C VAL A 255 -3.41 -14.70 -6.77
N SER A 256 -4.57 -14.23 -7.20
CA SER A 256 -4.71 -13.30 -8.32
C SER A 256 -5.68 -12.15 -7.97
N LEU A 257 -5.48 -11.02 -8.63
CA LEU A 257 -6.19 -9.78 -8.41
C LEU A 257 -7.05 -9.41 -9.62
N ALA A 258 -8.18 -8.77 -9.35
CA ALA A 258 -9.00 -8.11 -10.35
C ALA A 258 -9.66 -6.86 -9.74
N VAL A 259 -10.25 -6.02 -10.57
CA VAL A 259 -11.11 -4.92 -10.11
C VAL A 259 -12.49 -5.09 -10.74
N LEU A 260 -13.51 -4.91 -9.92
CA LEU A 260 -14.90 -4.89 -10.35
C LEU A 260 -15.59 -3.70 -9.69
N ASP A 261 -15.95 -2.70 -10.48
CA ASP A 261 -16.58 -1.47 -10.01
C ASP A 261 -15.76 -0.78 -8.87
N SER A 262 -16.29 -0.73 -7.67
CA SER A 262 -15.66 -0.14 -6.48
C SER A 262 -14.78 -1.09 -5.69
N TYR A 263 -14.59 -2.30 -6.18
CA TYR A 263 -13.97 -3.35 -5.41
C TYR A 263 -12.68 -3.88 -6.02
N LEU A 264 -11.69 -4.08 -5.17
CA LEU A 264 -10.55 -4.95 -5.44
C LEU A 264 -10.98 -6.39 -5.11
N ILE A 265 -10.83 -7.27 -6.06
CA ILE A 265 -11.14 -8.70 -5.94
C ILE A 265 -9.85 -9.44 -5.67
N VAL A 266 -9.87 -10.32 -4.68
CA VAL A 266 -8.74 -11.18 -4.31
C VAL A 266 -9.20 -12.63 -4.38
N ASN A 267 -8.64 -13.38 -5.32
CA ASN A 267 -8.86 -14.81 -5.47
C ASN A 267 -7.68 -15.58 -4.91
N VAL A 268 -7.93 -16.63 -4.13
CA VAL A 268 -6.87 -17.47 -3.56
C VAL A 268 -6.53 -18.67 -4.48
N GLY A 269 -7.39 -18.95 -5.47
CA GLY A 269 -7.16 -20.02 -6.45
C GLY A 269 -7.40 -21.44 -5.92
N ASP A 270 -8.08 -21.59 -4.79
CA ASP A 270 -8.42 -22.88 -4.16
C ASP A 270 -9.86 -23.35 -4.45
N GLY A 271 -10.57 -22.61 -5.31
CA GLY A 271 -11.99 -22.86 -5.63
C GLY A 271 -12.98 -22.21 -4.66
N SER A 272 -12.51 -21.59 -3.59
CA SER A 272 -13.35 -20.77 -2.73
C SER A 272 -13.78 -19.48 -3.44
N ALA A 273 -14.88 -18.88 -2.95
CA ALA A 273 -15.37 -17.64 -3.53
C ALA A 273 -14.36 -16.50 -3.32
N PRO A 274 -13.92 -15.81 -4.40
CA PRO A 274 -13.06 -14.66 -4.28
C PRO A 274 -13.65 -13.60 -3.36
N ARG A 275 -12.80 -12.95 -2.60
CA ARG A 275 -13.17 -11.89 -1.66
C ARG A 275 -13.11 -10.55 -2.35
N TYR A 276 -13.97 -9.62 -1.93
CA TYR A 276 -13.91 -8.26 -2.44
C TYR A 276 -13.75 -7.24 -1.31
N TYR A 277 -12.97 -6.23 -1.59
CA TYR A 277 -12.61 -5.14 -0.69
C TYR A 277 -12.86 -3.80 -1.38
N ASN A 278 -13.16 -2.76 -0.63
CA ASN A 278 -13.18 -1.42 -1.22
C ASN A 278 -11.82 -1.11 -1.85
N LYS A 279 -11.78 -0.73 -3.12
CA LYS A 279 -10.54 -0.59 -3.89
C LYS A 279 -9.65 0.59 -3.44
N VAL A 280 -10.16 1.52 -2.63
CA VAL A 280 -9.41 2.71 -2.17
C VAL A 280 -8.91 2.55 -0.73
N VAL A 281 -9.74 1.98 0.15
CA VAL A 281 -9.45 1.89 1.59
C VAL A 281 -9.32 0.45 2.09
N ALA A 282 -9.43 -0.52 1.19
CA ALA A 282 -9.30 -1.96 1.46
C ALA A 282 -10.22 -2.53 2.56
N THR A 283 -11.35 -1.89 2.82
CA THR A 283 -12.35 -2.43 3.74
C THR A 283 -13.01 -3.66 3.14
N TYR A 284 -13.07 -4.77 3.88
CA TYR A 284 -13.72 -6.01 3.45
C TYR A 284 -15.20 -5.80 3.18
N GLY A 285 -15.67 -6.25 2.02
CA GLY A 285 -17.06 -6.13 1.57
C GLY A 285 -17.83 -7.44 1.55
N GLY A 286 -17.14 -8.57 1.38
CA GLY A 286 -17.78 -9.88 1.26
C GLY A 286 -17.08 -10.82 0.27
N THR A 287 -17.83 -11.78 -0.24
CA THR A 287 -17.38 -12.75 -1.26
C THR A 287 -18.27 -12.70 -2.49
N ILE A 288 -17.67 -13.00 -3.66
CA ILE A 288 -18.38 -13.09 -4.94
C ILE A 288 -19.39 -14.24 -4.88
N LYS A 289 -20.57 -14.04 -5.48
CA LYS A 289 -21.53 -15.12 -5.67
C LYS A 289 -21.08 -15.99 -6.85
N LEU A 290 -20.71 -17.24 -6.63
CA LEU A 290 -20.10 -18.08 -7.68
C LEU A 290 -21.09 -18.70 -8.67
N GLY A 291 -22.31 -19.09 -8.22
CA GLY A 291 -23.16 -19.94 -9.06
C GLY A 291 -22.45 -21.25 -9.42
N ASP A 292 -22.31 -21.52 -10.72
CA ASP A 292 -21.61 -22.70 -11.25
C ASP A 292 -20.13 -22.48 -11.52
N ALA A 293 -19.59 -21.28 -11.28
CA ALA A 293 -18.18 -20.97 -11.49
C ALA A 293 -17.29 -21.61 -10.42
N VAL A 294 -16.16 -22.16 -10.83
CA VAL A 294 -15.19 -22.80 -9.95
C VAL A 294 -13.82 -22.13 -10.15
N PRO A 295 -13.51 -21.07 -9.39
CA PRO A 295 -12.32 -20.24 -9.59
C PRO A 295 -11.07 -20.89 -8.97
N THR A 296 -10.67 -22.06 -9.45
CA THR A 296 -9.40 -22.71 -9.08
C THR A 296 -8.20 -22.15 -9.83
N GLY A 297 -8.44 -21.40 -10.91
CA GLY A 297 -7.45 -20.64 -11.65
C GLY A 297 -7.44 -19.17 -11.29
N ALA A 298 -6.90 -18.35 -12.17
CA ALA A 298 -6.77 -16.91 -11.99
C ALA A 298 -8.11 -16.16 -12.15
N VAL A 299 -8.16 -14.96 -11.59
CA VAL A 299 -9.16 -13.94 -11.93
C VAL A 299 -8.47 -12.80 -12.68
N ALA A 300 -9.23 -12.09 -13.50
CA ALA A 300 -8.79 -10.90 -14.21
C ALA A 300 -9.95 -9.92 -14.41
N SER A 301 -9.65 -8.67 -14.69
CA SER A 301 -10.65 -7.67 -15.07
C SER A 301 -10.34 -7.07 -16.44
N ASP A 302 -11.39 -6.77 -17.19
CA ASP A 302 -11.30 -6.03 -18.42
C ASP A 302 -11.23 -4.51 -18.19
N GLU A 303 -11.31 -3.71 -19.28
CA GLU A 303 -11.27 -2.24 -19.20
C GLU A 303 -12.68 -1.62 -18.96
N LYS A 304 -13.72 -2.43 -18.70
CA LYS A 304 -15.12 -2.00 -18.56
C LYS A 304 -15.92 -2.69 -17.47
N ASP A 305 -15.25 -2.93 -16.33
CA ASP A 305 -15.88 -3.47 -15.13
C ASP A 305 -16.50 -4.88 -15.29
N HIS A 306 -15.87 -5.75 -16.09
CA HIS A 306 -16.16 -7.17 -16.07
C HIS A 306 -15.08 -7.92 -15.32
N LEU A 307 -15.51 -8.77 -14.38
CA LEU A 307 -14.67 -9.75 -13.71
C LEU A 307 -14.72 -11.05 -14.50
N LEU A 308 -13.56 -11.58 -14.83
CA LEU A 308 -13.39 -12.91 -15.41
C LEU A 308 -12.79 -13.84 -14.37
N LEU A 309 -13.27 -15.09 -14.34
CA LEU A 309 -12.80 -16.16 -13.47
C LEU A 309 -12.52 -17.39 -14.32
N CYS A 310 -11.46 -18.13 -14.04
CA CYS A 310 -11.22 -19.39 -14.72
C CYS A 310 -10.94 -20.53 -13.73
N ASN A 311 -11.05 -21.77 -14.21
CA ASN A 311 -10.55 -22.95 -13.50
C ASN A 311 -9.13 -23.30 -13.94
N LEU A 312 -8.42 -24.06 -13.11
CA LEU A 312 -7.26 -24.83 -13.58
C LEU A 312 -7.76 -25.99 -14.44
N ALA A 313 -7.02 -26.25 -15.54
CA ALA A 313 -7.31 -27.38 -16.41
C ALA A 313 -6.01 -28.14 -16.72
N ALA A 314 -5.92 -29.39 -16.27
CA ALA A 314 -4.88 -30.32 -16.66
C ALA A 314 -5.01 -30.70 -18.14
N PRO A 315 -3.98 -31.34 -18.74
CA PRO A 315 -4.07 -31.89 -20.08
C PRO A 315 -5.29 -32.78 -20.28
N GLY A 316 -6.11 -32.46 -21.28
CA GLY A 316 -7.35 -33.17 -21.59
C GLY A 316 -8.57 -32.76 -20.76
N GLU A 317 -8.43 -31.90 -19.76
CA GLU A 317 -9.56 -31.36 -19.00
C GLU A 317 -10.18 -30.14 -19.67
N THR A 318 -11.40 -29.82 -19.27
CA THR A 318 -12.13 -28.66 -19.77
C THR A 318 -11.68 -27.40 -19.03
N PHE A 319 -11.23 -26.41 -19.79
CA PHE A 319 -10.98 -25.08 -19.33
C PHE A 319 -12.18 -24.20 -19.58
N ASN A 320 -12.60 -23.45 -18.56
CA ASN A 320 -13.75 -22.58 -18.59
C ASN A 320 -13.35 -21.18 -18.17
N ILE A 321 -13.92 -20.17 -18.80
CA ILE A 321 -13.89 -18.78 -18.36
C ILE A 321 -15.33 -18.34 -18.12
N TRP A 322 -15.60 -17.83 -16.93
CA TRP A 322 -16.86 -17.20 -16.56
C TRP A 322 -16.67 -15.69 -16.42
N THR A 323 -17.74 -14.94 -16.60
CA THR A 323 -17.72 -13.48 -16.44
C THR A 323 -18.91 -12.98 -15.65
N THR A 324 -18.72 -11.89 -14.91
CA THR A 324 -19.78 -11.15 -14.22
C THR A 324 -19.44 -9.66 -14.15
N SER A 325 -20.46 -8.81 -14.16
CA SER A 325 -20.34 -7.37 -13.92
C SER A 325 -20.80 -6.94 -12.53
N SER A 326 -21.02 -7.89 -11.60
CA SER A 326 -21.49 -7.58 -10.24
C SER A 326 -21.04 -8.62 -9.24
N VAL A 327 -20.60 -8.16 -8.04
CA VAL A 327 -20.25 -9.02 -6.92
C VAL A 327 -21.42 -9.87 -6.41
N SER A 328 -22.67 -9.46 -6.68
CA SER A 328 -23.89 -10.12 -6.22
C SER A 328 -24.56 -10.99 -7.28
N ALA A 329 -24.14 -10.91 -8.53
CA ALA A 329 -24.64 -11.74 -9.63
C ALA A 329 -23.72 -12.98 -9.81
N ALA A 330 -24.33 -14.14 -10.06
CA ALA A 330 -23.57 -15.32 -10.40
C ALA A 330 -22.89 -15.13 -11.76
N PRO A 331 -21.60 -15.48 -11.92
CA PRO A 331 -20.94 -15.43 -13.22
C PRO A 331 -21.61 -16.35 -14.24
N ILE A 332 -21.59 -15.93 -15.49
CA ILE A 332 -22.06 -16.72 -16.64
C ILE A 332 -20.86 -17.25 -17.42
N LEU A 333 -21.01 -18.41 -18.04
CA LEU A 333 -19.97 -19.00 -18.87
C LEU A 333 -19.73 -18.15 -20.11
N LEU A 334 -18.50 -17.63 -20.28
CA LEU A 334 -18.07 -16.87 -21.46
C LEU A 334 -17.57 -17.82 -22.55
N THR A 335 -16.69 -18.76 -22.18
CA THR A 335 -16.15 -19.75 -23.13
C THR A 335 -15.73 -21.03 -22.41
N SER A 336 -15.67 -22.11 -23.18
CA SER A 336 -15.26 -23.43 -22.69
C SER A 336 -14.58 -24.23 -23.80
N PHE A 337 -13.44 -24.84 -23.50
CA PHE A 337 -12.72 -25.71 -24.44
C PHE A 337 -11.85 -26.73 -23.68
N VAL A 338 -11.45 -27.81 -24.35
CA VAL A 338 -10.54 -28.79 -23.77
C VAL A 338 -9.11 -28.32 -23.88
N ASN A 339 -8.34 -28.40 -22.79
CA ASN A 339 -6.91 -28.18 -22.82
C ASN A 339 -6.22 -29.26 -23.67
N GLY A 340 -5.89 -28.93 -24.90
CA GLY A 340 -5.24 -29.84 -25.86
C GLY A 340 -3.71 -29.88 -25.74
N GLN A 341 -3.14 -29.14 -24.78
CA GLN A 341 -1.69 -29.14 -24.55
C GLN A 341 -1.29 -30.20 -23.52
N ASP A 342 0.00 -30.47 -23.45
CA ASP A 342 0.61 -31.41 -22.50
C ASP A 342 0.96 -30.80 -21.14
N ILE A 343 0.56 -29.56 -20.91
CA ILE A 343 0.82 -28.75 -19.71
C ILE A 343 -0.49 -28.21 -19.17
N PRO A 344 -0.67 -28.11 -17.83
CA PRO A 344 -1.81 -27.42 -17.21
C PRO A 344 -1.88 -25.96 -17.62
N MET A 345 -3.09 -25.36 -17.57
CA MET A 345 -3.35 -23.96 -17.83
C MET A 345 -4.30 -23.35 -16.81
N GLY A 346 -4.35 -22.02 -16.76
CA GLY A 346 -5.32 -21.29 -15.93
C GLY A 346 -4.74 -20.69 -14.65
N GLN A 347 -3.44 -20.85 -14.39
CA GLN A 347 -2.79 -20.24 -13.21
C GLN A 347 -2.58 -18.74 -13.37
N GLU A 348 -2.43 -18.27 -14.60
CA GLU A 348 -2.32 -16.85 -14.93
C GLU A 348 -3.23 -16.53 -16.11
N MET A 349 -4.02 -15.49 -15.97
CA MET A 349 -4.94 -15.00 -17.00
C MET A 349 -4.94 -13.46 -16.99
N LYS A 350 -4.81 -12.84 -18.16
CA LYS A 350 -4.93 -11.39 -18.34
C LYS A 350 -5.96 -11.06 -19.42
N VAL A 351 -6.60 -9.90 -19.27
CA VAL A 351 -7.62 -9.42 -20.21
C VAL A 351 -7.29 -7.99 -20.63
N ILE A 352 -7.14 -7.79 -21.91
CA ILE A 352 -6.81 -6.50 -22.52
C ILE A 352 -7.97 -6.08 -23.40
N GLY A 353 -8.55 -4.92 -23.13
CA GLY A 353 -9.72 -4.38 -23.83
C GLY A 353 -11.03 -4.59 -23.08
N ASN A 354 -12.13 -4.56 -23.80
CA ASN A 354 -13.50 -4.72 -23.30
C ASN A 354 -14.14 -5.95 -23.95
N ILE A 355 -14.55 -6.95 -23.16
CA ILE A 355 -15.13 -8.19 -23.70
C ILE A 355 -16.46 -7.99 -24.43
N GLU A 356 -17.17 -6.90 -24.20
CA GLU A 356 -18.40 -6.56 -24.95
C GLU A 356 -18.12 -5.89 -26.31
N ASP A 357 -16.90 -5.37 -26.53
CA ASP A 357 -16.48 -4.70 -27.76
C ASP A 357 -15.34 -5.47 -28.45
N GLU A 358 -14.11 -5.24 -28.05
CA GLU A 358 -12.94 -5.98 -28.53
C GLU A 358 -11.97 -6.23 -27.38
N ALA A 359 -11.56 -7.48 -27.19
CA ALA A 359 -10.62 -7.89 -26.15
C ALA A 359 -9.75 -9.07 -26.57
N VAL A 360 -8.56 -9.14 -25.96
CA VAL A 360 -7.69 -10.31 -26.01
C VAL A 360 -7.51 -10.85 -24.58
N ILE A 361 -7.81 -12.13 -24.40
CA ILE A 361 -7.51 -12.85 -23.16
C ILE A 361 -6.26 -13.70 -23.41
N THR A 362 -5.30 -13.63 -22.51
CA THR A 362 -4.13 -14.49 -22.50
C THR A 362 -4.17 -15.42 -21.29
N VAL A 363 -3.85 -16.70 -21.52
CA VAL A 363 -3.75 -17.71 -20.45
C VAL A 363 -2.46 -18.51 -20.67
N THR A 364 -1.56 -18.50 -19.72
CA THR A 364 -0.25 -19.16 -19.88
C THR A 364 -0.31 -20.67 -19.64
N TYR A 365 0.62 -21.39 -20.28
CA TYR A 365 0.95 -22.78 -20.02
C TYR A 365 2.32 -22.84 -19.34
N PRO A 366 2.37 -22.75 -18.01
CA PRO A 366 3.64 -22.72 -17.28
C PRO A 366 4.38 -24.05 -17.45
N GLY A 367 5.69 -23.99 -17.64
CA GLY A 367 6.51 -25.18 -17.66
C GLY A 367 6.55 -25.87 -16.29
N LEU A 368 6.81 -27.16 -16.27
CA LEU A 368 7.08 -27.90 -15.04
C LEU A 368 8.59 -27.96 -14.81
N ALA A 369 9.05 -27.53 -13.65
CA ALA A 369 10.45 -27.49 -13.26
C ALA A 369 11.17 -28.82 -13.56
N GLY A 370 12.19 -28.80 -14.41
CA GLY A 370 12.97 -29.96 -14.79
C GLY A 370 12.25 -31.01 -15.68
N VAL A 371 11.00 -30.73 -16.09
CA VAL A 371 10.18 -31.65 -16.88
C VAL A 371 9.81 -31.06 -18.24
N THR A 372 9.26 -29.86 -18.28
CA THR A 372 8.76 -29.26 -19.52
C THR A 372 9.14 -27.80 -19.62
N THR A 373 9.87 -27.45 -20.69
CA THR A 373 10.12 -26.05 -21.05
C THR A 373 8.92 -25.52 -21.82
N SER A 374 8.40 -24.36 -21.41
CA SER A 374 7.24 -23.73 -22.05
C SER A 374 7.44 -22.23 -22.21
N GLY A 375 7.06 -21.70 -23.34
CA GLY A 375 6.81 -20.30 -23.67
C GLY A 375 5.44 -20.17 -24.34
N ARG A 376 4.52 -21.13 -24.05
CA ARG A 376 3.21 -21.23 -24.68
C ARG A 376 2.15 -20.51 -23.89
N PHE A 377 1.25 -19.84 -24.60
CA PHE A 377 0.03 -19.27 -24.02
C PHE A 377 -1.14 -19.40 -24.98
N GLN A 378 -2.33 -19.48 -24.43
CA GLN A 378 -3.59 -19.38 -25.19
C GLN A 378 -3.89 -17.92 -25.37
N ALA A 379 -4.10 -17.48 -26.62
CA ALA A 379 -4.61 -16.18 -26.97
C ALA A 379 -6.06 -16.35 -27.46
N ILE A 380 -6.99 -15.69 -26.81
CA ILE A 380 -8.43 -15.74 -27.12
C ILE A 380 -8.87 -14.33 -27.53
N HIS A 381 -9.33 -14.18 -28.75
CA HIS A 381 -9.83 -12.92 -29.29
C HIS A 381 -11.34 -12.86 -29.20
N ILE A 382 -11.85 -11.81 -28.60
CA ILE A 382 -13.28 -11.56 -28.40
C ILE A 382 -13.66 -10.31 -29.19
N VAL A 383 -14.77 -10.38 -29.89
CA VAL A 383 -15.39 -9.22 -30.58
C VAL A 383 -16.88 -9.28 -30.32
N GLY A 384 -17.46 -8.20 -29.81
CA GLY A 384 -18.90 -8.10 -29.53
C GLY A 384 -19.42 -9.16 -28.54
N GLY A 385 -18.65 -9.56 -27.57
CA GLY A 385 -19.01 -10.58 -26.57
C GLY A 385 -18.80 -12.03 -27.03
N GLU A 386 -18.36 -12.26 -28.25
CA GLU A 386 -18.20 -13.59 -28.84
C GLU A 386 -16.73 -13.92 -29.11
N VAL A 387 -16.31 -15.16 -28.85
CA VAL A 387 -14.98 -15.63 -29.19
C VAL A 387 -14.87 -15.82 -30.70
N VAL A 388 -14.03 -15.00 -31.35
CA VAL A 388 -13.82 -15.06 -32.79
C VAL A 388 -12.60 -15.88 -33.19
N SER A 389 -11.59 -15.99 -32.30
CA SER A 389 -10.47 -16.91 -32.45
C SER A 389 -9.90 -17.33 -31.10
N SER A 390 -9.30 -18.49 -31.09
CA SER A 390 -8.59 -19.03 -29.91
C SER A 390 -7.44 -19.91 -30.41
N GLU A 391 -6.20 -19.48 -30.14
CA GLU A 391 -5.00 -20.14 -30.65
C GLU A 391 -3.89 -20.24 -29.62
N VAL A 392 -3.06 -21.24 -29.72
CA VAL A 392 -1.84 -21.39 -28.93
C VAL A 392 -0.68 -20.70 -29.63
N ILE A 393 -0.07 -19.75 -28.95
CA ILE A 393 1.15 -19.08 -29.39
C ILE A 393 2.33 -19.66 -28.61
N ASP A 394 3.44 -19.92 -29.30
CA ASP A 394 4.63 -20.53 -28.70
C ASP A 394 5.86 -19.65 -28.94
N LEU A 395 6.19 -18.86 -27.93
CA LEU A 395 7.37 -17.99 -27.94
C LEU A 395 8.67 -18.79 -27.86
N TYR A 396 8.63 -20.00 -27.27
CA TYR A 396 9.78 -20.85 -27.21
C TYR A 396 10.15 -21.42 -28.59
N ALA A 397 9.17 -21.91 -29.32
CA ALA A 397 9.38 -22.37 -30.68
C ALA A 397 9.83 -21.24 -31.63
N ALA A 398 9.34 -20.04 -31.43
CA ALA A 398 9.63 -18.88 -32.28
C ALA A 398 10.99 -18.24 -31.98
N GLN A 399 11.34 -18.05 -30.69
CA GLN A 399 12.47 -17.23 -30.25
C GLN A 399 13.35 -17.88 -29.15
N GLY A 400 13.02 -19.08 -28.70
CA GLY A 400 13.69 -19.71 -27.56
C GLY A 400 13.31 -19.15 -26.19
N PHE A 401 12.34 -18.24 -26.15
CA PHE A 401 11.87 -17.65 -24.88
C PHE A 401 11.05 -18.68 -24.08
N PHE A 402 11.36 -18.82 -22.80
CA PHE A 402 10.61 -19.69 -21.88
C PHE A 402 10.58 -19.11 -20.47
N TRP A 403 9.57 -19.47 -19.70
CA TRP A 403 9.37 -18.92 -18.35
C TRP A 403 10.27 -19.48 -17.27
N GLY A 404 11.21 -20.34 -17.60
CA GLY A 404 12.10 -20.95 -16.63
C GLY A 404 11.41 -21.97 -15.71
N SER A 405 11.99 -22.19 -14.54
CA SER A 405 11.53 -23.18 -13.56
C SER A 405 10.93 -22.54 -12.30
N GLY A 406 10.47 -21.30 -12.39
CA GLY A 406 9.85 -20.57 -11.29
C GLY A 406 8.46 -21.09 -10.95
N PRO A 407 7.79 -20.48 -9.96
CA PRO A 407 6.40 -20.76 -9.66
C PRO A 407 5.52 -20.60 -10.89
N ALA A 408 4.49 -21.43 -11.01
CA ALA A 408 3.63 -21.42 -12.19
C ALA A 408 2.88 -20.08 -12.40
N ASN A 409 2.63 -19.34 -11.34
CA ASN A 409 2.06 -18.00 -11.36
C ASN A 409 3.08 -16.86 -11.57
N SER A 410 4.35 -17.19 -11.85
CA SER A 410 5.36 -16.24 -12.33
C SER A 410 5.44 -16.15 -13.85
N THR A 411 4.45 -16.69 -14.56
CA THR A 411 4.37 -16.66 -16.02
C THR A 411 3.31 -15.66 -16.44
N CYS A 412 3.66 -14.66 -17.23
CA CYS A 412 2.70 -13.65 -17.65
C CYS A 412 2.95 -13.20 -19.08
N VAL A 413 1.87 -13.08 -19.85
CA VAL A 413 1.85 -12.48 -21.18
C VAL A 413 0.67 -11.56 -21.28
N VAL A 414 0.89 -10.36 -21.81
CA VAL A 414 -0.17 -9.41 -22.12
C VAL A 414 -0.06 -8.94 -23.57
N SER A 415 -1.20 -8.69 -24.20
CA SER A 415 -1.21 -8.06 -25.53
C SER A 415 -0.92 -6.56 -25.42
N GLY A 416 -0.30 -6.00 -26.45
CA GLY A 416 -0.09 -4.57 -26.58
C GLY A 416 -1.36 -3.76 -26.85
N SER A 417 -2.47 -4.42 -27.22
CA SER A 417 -3.79 -3.79 -27.43
C SER A 417 -4.91 -4.85 -27.36
N PRO A 418 -6.19 -4.47 -27.43
CA PRO A 418 -7.30 -5.41 -27.54
C PRO A 418 -7.30 -6.29 -28.80
N ARG A 419 -6.31 -6.12 -29.67
CA ARG A 419 -6.22 -6.75 -30.99
C ARG A 419 -5.08 -7.75 -31.03
N MET A 420 -5.23 -8.80 -31.81
CA MET A 420 -4.21 -9.83 -31.98
C MET A 420 -2.94 -9.38 -32.74
N ASP A 421 -2.99 -8.20 -33.38
CA ASP A 421 -1.90 -7.68 -34.21
C ASP A 421 -0.93 -6.73 -33.50
N ALA A 422 -1.10 -6.49 -32.21
CA ALA A 422 -0.33 -5.48 -31.46
C ALA A 422 0.99 -6.02 -30.86
N GLY A 423 1.25 -7.33 -30.99
CA GLY A 423 2.38 -7.98 -30.34
C GLY A 423 2.13 -8.25 -28.84
N TRP A 424 3.17 -8.78 -28.17
CA TRP A 424 3.06 -9.39 -26.85
C TRP A 424 4.16 -8.88 -25.93
N TYR A 425 3.79 -8.55 -24.71
CA TYR A 425 4.77 -8.31 -23.64
C TYR A 425 4.80 -9.52 -22.73
N SER A 426 5.99 -9.94 -22.38
CA SER A 426 6.20 -11.07 -21.48
C SER A 426 7.46 -10.89 -20.63
N CYS A 427 7.46 -11.53 -19.50
CA CYS A 427 8.59 -11.60 -18.60
C CYS A 427 8.73 -13.03 -18.07
N ALA A 428 9.90 -13.39 -17.59
CA ALA A 428 10.17 -14.72 -17.10
C ALA A 428 10.96 -14.68 -15.80
N TYR A 429 10.65 -15.62 -14.93
CA TYR A 429 11.29 -15.78 -13.63
C TYR A 429 12.83 -15.89 -13.68
N SER A 430 13.38 -16.50 -14.70
CA SER A 430 14.83 -16.69 -14.83
C SER A 430 15.51 -15.68 -15.74
N GLU A 431 14.75 -14.78 -16.32
CA GLU A 431 15.26 -13.77 -17.24
C GLU A 431 14.98 -12.38 -16.69
N ASN A 432 16.01 -11.70 -16.27
CA ASN A 432 15.95 -10.35 -15.74
C ASN A 432 15.57 -9.31 -16.81
N THR A 433 14.57 -9.59 -17.64
CA THR A 433 14.22 -8.78 -18.81
C THR A 433 12.72 -8.79 -19.05
N LEU A 434 12.15 -7.60 -19.27
CA LEU A 434 10.83 -7.43 -19.85
C LEU A 434 10.96 -7.43 -21.37
N TRP A 435 10.32 -8.39 -22.03
CA TRP A 435 10.38 -8.59 -23.47
C TRP A 435 9.15 -8.04 -24.17
N TRP A 436 9.32 -7.47 -25.35
CA TRP A 436 8.27 -7.19 -26.31
C TRP A 436 8.50 -7.95 -27.60
N PHE A 437 7.56 -8.78 -27.97
CA PHE A 437 7.49 -9.55 -29.21
C PHE A 437 6.53 -8.88 -30.18
N ARG A 438 6.93 -8.73 -31.42
CA ARG A 438 6.04 -8.23 -32.49
C ARG A 438 4.96 -9.26 -32.80
N GLN A 439 4.00 -8.87 -33.66
CA GLN A 439 2.94 -9.78 -34.13
C GLN A 439 3.52 -11.06 -34.79
N ASP A 440 4.60 -10.96 -35.54
CA ASP A 440 5.28 -12.09 -36.16
C ASP A 440 6.15 -12.91 -35.19
N LEU A 441 6.03 -12.65 -33.92
CA LEU A 441 6.78 -13.21 -32.79
C LEU A 441 8.28 -12.90 -32.81
N SER A 442 8.78 -12.05 -33.71
CA SER A 442 10.14 -11.57 -33.62
C SER A 442 10.33 -10.65 -32.41
N ILE A 443 11.53 -10.68 -31.81
CA ILE A 443 11.84 -9.78 -30.70
C ILE A 443 11.85 -8.34 -31.19
N GLY A 444 11.01 -7.52 -30.58
CA GLY A 444 10.91 -6.09 -30.85
C GLY A 444 11.87 -5.30 -29.97
N SER A 445 11.86 -5.55 -28.69
CA SER A 445 12.76 -4.95 -27.70
C SER A 445 12.80 -5.79 -26.42
N GLY A 446 13.81 -5.53 -25.59
CA GLY A 446 13.91 -6.06 -24.23
C GLY A 446 14.41 -4.95 -23.30
N LEU A 447 13.80 -4.83 -22.12
CA LEU A 447 14.28 -3.99 -21.03
C LEU A 447 14.97 -4.88 -20.01
N PRO A 448 16.30 -4.91 -19.96
CA PRO A 448 17.00 -5.62 -18.91
C PRO A 448 16.79 -4.91 -17.56
N GLY A 449 16.59 -5.72 -16.52
CA GLY A 449 16.51 -5.29 -15.12
C GLY A 449 17.86 -5.33 -14.41
N GLU A 450 18.98 -5.22 -15.16
CA GLU A 450 20.30 -5.23 -14.55
C GLU A 450 20.47 -4.09 -13.57
N GLY A 451 20.82 -4.48 -12.39
CA GLY A 451 21.31 -3.78 -11.21
C GLY A 451 21.04 -2.29 -11.08
N LEU A 452 20.36 -1.92 -10.01
CA LEU A 452 20.62 -0.60 -9.41
C LEU A 452 22.12 -0.53 -9.11
N GLU A 453 22.75 0.56 -9.42
CA GLU A 453 24.15 0.76 -9.07
C GLU A 453 24.33 0.72 -7.54
N GLU A 454 25.50 0.35 -7.07
CA GLU A 454 25.82 0.17 -5.64
C GLU A 454 25.49 1.41 -4.79
N GLU A 455 25.43 2.59 -5.40
CA GLU A 455 25.07 3.86 -4.77
C GLU A 455 23.58 4.02 -4.49
N ASP A 456 22.73 3.32 -5.20
CA ASP A 456 21.27 3.42 -5.11
C ASP A 456 20.64 2.32 -4.23
N ALA A 457 21.44 1.33 -3.80
CA ALA A 457 20.96 0.25 -2.94
C ALA A 457 20.87 0.68 -1.48
N PRO A 458 19.72 0.55 -0.82
CA PRO A 458 19.59 0.82 0.60
C PRO A 458 20.55 -0.04 1.41
N GLY A 459 21.50 0.58 2.13
CA GLY A 459 22.47 -0.11 2.98
C GLY A 459 23.83 -0.40 2.36
N GLY A 460 24.13 0.10 1.16
CA GLY A 460 25.49 0.17 0.61
C GLY A 460 26.15 -1.16 0.30
N GLY A 461 25.41 -2.14 -0.20
CA GLY A 461 26.03 -3.39 -0.55
C GLY A 461 25.20 -4.36 -1.35
N TYR A 462 25.70 -4.80 -2.41
CA TYR A 462 25.36 -5.94 -3.26
C TYR A 462 23.93 -6.01 -3.78
N TYR A 463 23.87 -5.53 -4.99
CA TYR A 463 22.90 -6.05 -5.85
C TYR A 463 23.47 -7.04 -6.72
N VAL A 464 22.67 -7.91 -7.11
CA VAL A 464 23.13 -9.00 -7.89
C VAL A 464 22.30 -9.14 -9.15
N ASN A 465 22.99 -9.14 -10.25
CA ASN A 465 22.45 -9.62 -11.50
C ASN A 465 21.74 -10.96 -11.28
N GLY A 466 20.45 -11.00 -11.61
CA GLY A 466 19.67 -12.23 -11.59
C GLY A 466 18.86 -12.52 -10.32
N ASN A 467 18.77 -11.60 -9.39
CA ASN A 467 17.99 -11.80 -8.17
C ASN A 467 16.67 -11.01 -8.14
N VAL A 468 16.37 -10.32 -9.21
CA VAL A 468 15.16 -9.50 -9.36
C VAL A 468 14.41 -10.09 -10.54
N ASP A 469 13.30 -10.73 -10.27
CA ASP A 469 12.55 -11.47 -11.27
C ASP A 469 11.30 -10.70 -11.71
N PRO A 470 11.28 -10.13 -12.91
CA PRO A 470 10.06 -9.67 -13.55
C PRO A 470 9.09 -10.83 -13.68
N ASN A 471 7.93 -10.79 -13.07
CA ASN A 471 7.06 -11.96 -13.09
C ASN A 471 5.59 -11.71 -13.29
N ASN A 472 5.13 -10.47 -13.26
CA ASN A 472 3.74 -10.20 -13.59
C ASN A 472 3.54 -8.86 -14.28
N LEU A 473 2.57 -8.82 -15.18
CA LEU A 473 2.27 -7.70 -16.08
C LEU A 473 0.76 -7.48 -16.16
N ASP A 474 0.37 -6.24 -16.42
CA ASP A 474 -0.96 -5.91 -16.95
C ASP A 474 -0.87 -4.69 -17.87
N THR A 475 -1.82 -4.57 -18.80
CA THR A 475 -1.91 -3.41 -19.70
C THR A 475 -3.32 -2.87 -19.75
N LYS A 476 -3.47 -1.53 -19.62
CA LYS A 476 -4.76 -0.84 -19.75
C LYS A 476 -4.59 0.49 -20.47
N CYS A 477 -5.66 0.91 -21.15
CA CYS A 477 -5.77 2.26 -21.68
C CYS A 477 -6.22 3.24 -20.61
N PHE A 478 -5.58 4.43 -20.58
CA PHE A 478 -6.00 5.52 -19.73
C PHE A 478 -5.61 6.86 -20.36
N ASN A 479 -6.57 7.78 -20.47
CA ASN A 479 -6.36 9.15 -20.96
C ASN A 479 -5.49 9.23 -22.24
N ASN A 480 -5.88 8.53 -23.30
CA ASN A 480 -5.21 8.46 -24.60
C ASN A 480 -3.82 7.79 -24.61
N ALA A 481 -3.38 7.23 -23.49
CA ALA A 481 -2.16 6.44 -23.37
C ALA A 481 -2.49 4.97 -23.09
N ARG A 482 -1.59 4.07 -23.48
CA ARG A 482 -1.62 2.67 -23.03
C ARG A 482 -0.47 2.45 -22.07
N TYR A 483 -0.80 1.93 -20.91
CA TYR A 483 0.17 1.66 -19.85
C TYR A 483 0.40 0.16 -19.69
N LEU A 484 1.63 -0.17 -19.34
CA LEU A 484 2.02 -1.48 -18.88
C LEU A 484 2.54 -1.35 -17.45
N VAL A 485 1.99 -2.12 -16.53
CA VAL A 485 2.58 -2.30 -15.20
C VAL A 485 3.41 -3.56 -15.17
N LEU A 486 4.58 -3.48 -14.54
CA LEU A 486 5.48 -4.57 -14.28
C LEU A 486 5.65 -4.74 -12.77
N PHE A 487 5.35 -5.91 -12.26
CA PHE A 487 5.71 -6.33 -10.90
C PHE A 487 6.99 -7.16 -10.96
N VAL A 488 7.93 -6.81 -10.10
CA VAL A 488 9.21 -7.48 -9.96
C VAL A 488 9.30 -8.02 -8.55
N SER A 489 9.33 -9.32 -8.40
CA SER A 489 9.50 -9.96 -7.11
C SER A 489 10.98 -10.04 -6.71
N ASN A 490 11.21 -10.29 -5.44
CA ASN A 490 12.56 -10.46 -4.92
C ASN A 490 12.83 -11.93 -4.62
N HIS A 491 13.64 -12.57 -5.48
CA HIS A 491 14.04 -13.96 -5.32
C HIS A 491 14.89 -14.22 -4.06
N PHE A 492 15.65 -13.21 -3.62
CA PHE A 492 16.50 -13.31 -2.44
C PHE A 492 16.19 -12.18 -1.43
N PRO A 493 15.08 -12.28 -0.67
CA PRO A 493 14.65 -11.22 0.25
C PRO A 493 15.69 -10.89 1.33
N LYS A 494 16.61 -11.79 1.60
CA LYS A 494 17.74 -11.59 2.50
C LYS A 494 18.73 -10.50 2.05
N TRP A 495 18.77 -10.21 0.77
CA TRP A 495 19.77 -9.34 0.15
C TRP A 495 19.16 -8.06 -0.42
N TRP A 496 17.83 -7.99 -0.49
CA TRP A 496 17.14 -6.92 -1.17
C TRP A 496 15.85 -6.51 -0.44
N PRO A 497 15.53 -5.22 -0.34
CA PRO A 497 14.46 -4.72 0.53
C PRO A 497 13.03 -4.88 0.01
N GLY A 498 12.73 -5.85 -0.81
CA GLY A 498 11.36 -6.17 -1.19
C GLY A 498 11.07 -6.04 -2.68
N PRO A 499 9.82 -6.27 -3.08
CA PRO A 499 9.39 -6.21 -4.47
C PRO A 499 9.39 -4.78 -5.02
N GLN A 500 9.29 -4.67 -6.34
CA GLN A 500 9.34 -3.43 -7.08
C GLN A 500 8.15 -3.34 -8.04
N LEU A 501 7.72 -2.13 -8.34
CA LEU A 501 6.60 -1.86 -9.24
C LEU A 501 7.00 -0.76 -10.22
N TYR A 502 6.75 -0.99 -11.50
CA TYR A 502 7.06 -0.04 -12.58
C TYR A 502 5.89 0.10 -13.53
N VAL A 503 5.60 1.32 -13.97
CA VAL A 503 4.57 1.60 -14.97
C VAL A 503 5.20 2.33 -16.14
N PHE A 504 4.99 1.78 -17.34
CA PHE A 504 5.52 2.30 -18.59
C PHE A 504 4.40 2.77 -19.51
N ASP A 505 4.63 3.85 -20.24
CA ASP A 505 3.81 4.22 -21.39
C ASP A 505 4.25 3.42 -22.61
N ILE A 506 3.40 2.52 -23.06
CA ILE A 506 3.64 1.65 -24.21
C ILE A 506 2.84 2.05 -25.45
N THR A 507 2.28 3.23 -25.49
CA THR A 507 1.43 3.69 -26.60
C THR A 507 2.11 3.60 -27.96
N ASN A 508 3.42 3.81 -28.01
CA ASN A 508 4.22 3.72 -29.22
C ASN A 508 4.84 2.33 -29.46
N GLY A 509 4.52 1.33 -28.65
CA GLY A 509 4.87 -0.07 -28.82
C GLY A 509 6.24 -0.46 -28.27
N SER A 510 7.32 0.23 -28.61
CA SER A 510 8.67 -0.17 -28.21
C SER A 510 9.07 0.40 -26.85
N LEU A 511 9.74 -0.43 -26.06
CA LEU A 511 10.45 -0.07 -24.86
C LEU A 511 11.95 0.03 -25.15
N SER A 512 12.66 0.91 -24.45
CA SER A 512 14.10 1.10 -24.67
C SER A 512 14.83 1.38 -23.36
N ASP A 513 16.14 1.16 -23.37
CA ASP A 513 17.04 1.28 -22.24
C ASP A 513 16.83 0.16 -21.19
N ARG A 514 16.90 0.44 -19.91
CA ARG A 514 16.73 -0.49 -18.80
C ARG A 514 15.43 -0.21 -18.05
N ILE A 515 14.95 -1.16 -17.26
CA ILE A 515 13.71 -1.00 -16.47
C ILE A 515 13.73 0.32 -15.68
N TYR A 516 14.83 0.65 -15.03
CA TYR A 516 14.93 1.84 -14.16
C TYR A 516 15.13 3.16 -14.89
N ASN A 517 15.68 3.13 -16.10
CA ASN A 517 16.07 4.31 -16.87
C ASN A 517 15.29 4.46 -18.17
N SER A 518 14.27 3.63 -18.38
CA SER A 518 13.46 3.70 -19.58
C SER A 518 12.81 5.08 -19.72
N PRO A 519 12.94 5.74 -20.89
CA PRO A 519 12.25 7.00 -21.14
C PRO A 519 10.71 6.85 -21.14
N GLN A 520 10.21 5.62 -21.21
CA GLN A 520 8.79 5.29 -21.12
C GLN A 520 8.30 5.12 -19.67
N LEU A 521 9.20 5.12 -18.68
CA LEU A 521 8.84 4.99 -17.28
C LEU A 521 8.08 6.22 -16.78
N VAL A 522 6.85 6.04 -16.30
CA VAL A 522 6.00 7.12 -15.78
C VAL A 522 5.79 7.07 -14.28
N PHE A 523 5.95 5.89 -13.67
CA PHE A 523 5.82 5.70 -12.23
C PHE A 523 6.63 4.49 -11.78
N SER A 524 7.24 4.58 -10.61
CA SER A 524 7.93 3.45 -10.00
C SER A 524 7.88 3.48 -8.48
N VAL A 525 7.91 2.28 -7.91
CA VAL A 525 8.15 2.06 -6.48
C VAL A 525 9.31 1.07 -6.40
N PRO A 526 10.54 1.58 -6.34
CA PRO A 526 11.73 0.72 -6.45
C PRO A 526 11.94 -0.17 -5.22
N PHE A 527 11.38 0.16 -4.06
CA PHE A 527 11.51 -0.63 -2.84
C PHE A 527 10.27 -0.45 -1.98
N MET A 528 9.40 -1.46 -1.94
CA MET A 528 8.12 -1.34 -1.28
C MET A 528 8.19 -1.47 0.24
N TYR A 529 9.21 -2.19 0.77
CA TYR A 529 9.30 -2.49 2.20
C TYR A 529 10.72 -2.29 2.71
N ASN A 530 10.89 -1.53 3.80
CA ASN A 530 12.20 -1.17 4.33
C ASN A 530 12.57 -2.26 5.30
N GLU A 531 12.69 -3.07 5.83
CA GLU A 531 13.31 -3.88 6.89
C GLU A 531 12.59 -5.21 7.23
N GLN A 532 11.30 -5.31 6.97
CA GLN A 532 10.52 -6.51 7.35
C GLN A 532 10.92 -7.77 6.57
N TYR A 533 11.50 -7.61 5.40
CA TYR A 533 11.96 -8.73 4.57
C TYR A 533 13.25 -9.39 5.02
N GLN A 534 14.05 -8.72 5.84
CA GLN A 534 15.35 -9.25 6.28
C GLN A 534 15.26 -10.41 7.26
N THR A 535 14.08 -10.73 7.78
CA THR A 535 13.88 -11.77 8.78
C THR A 535 13.43 -13.12 8.22
N GLY A 536 13.11 -13.20 6.93
CA GLY A 536 12.70 -14.43 6.26
C GLY A 536 13.89 -15.30 5.88
N SER A 537 13.95 -16.50 6.41
CA SER A 537 15.02 -17.48 6.16
C SER A 537 14.87 -18.23 4.84
N ASN A 538 14.07 -17.76 3.89
CA ASN A 538 13.67 -18.57 2.76
C ASN A 538 14.42 -18.22 1.49
N ASP A 539 15.06 -19.22 0.94
CA ASP A 539 15.57 -19.34 -0.40
C ASP A 539 14.38 -19.13 -1.35
N GLY A 540 14.27 -18.02 -1.96
CA GLY A 540 13.30 -17.46 -2.88
C GLY A 540 12.44 -18.30 -3.84
N PHE A 541 12.25 -19.55 -3.55
CA PHE A 541 11.38 -20.48 -4.29
C PHE A 541 9.89 -20.13 -4.12
N GLY A 542 9.44 -19.05 -4.47
CA GLY A 542 8.06 -18.59 -4.31
C GLY A 542 7.94 -17.11 -4.60
N ALA A 543 9.03 -16.53 -5.09
CA ALA A 543 9.04 -15.16 -5.51
C ALA A 543 8.15 -14.97 -6.74
N CYS A 544 6.91 -14.62 -6.50
CA CYS A 544 5.91 -14.33 -7.51
C CYS A 544 4.91 -13.35 -6.93
N GLY A 545 4.00 -12.91 -7.74
CA GLY A 545 2.95 -12.01 -7.32
C GLY A 545 1.99 -11.75 -8.45
N ASP A 546 1.08 -10.82 -8.24
CA ASP A 546 0.17 -10.34 -9.26
C ASP A 546 0.14 -8.82 -9.28
N THR A 547 -0.13 -8.24 -10.44
CA THR A 547 -0.31 -6.79 -10.58
C THR A 547 -1.36 -6.48 -11.63
N ILE A 548 -2.14 -5.43 -11.37
CA ILE A 548 -3.18 -4.98 -12.27
C ILE A 548 -3.25 -3.46 -12.35
N LEU A 549 -3.64 -2.96 -13.51
CA LEU A 549 -4.07 -1.60 -13.75
C LEU A 549 -5.60 -1.53 -13.79
N ALA A 550 -6.17 -0.49 -13.22
CA ALA A 550 -7.61 -0.28 -13.23
C ALA A 550 -7.94 1.20 -13.44
N PRO A 551 -8.29 1.62 -14.66
CA PRO A 551 -8.85 2.94 -14.91
C PRO A 551 -10.16 3.13 -14.14
N SER A 552 -10.39 4.33 -13.60
CA SER A 552 -11.72 4.65 -13.06
C SER A 552 -12.74 4.81 -14.20
N ALA A 553 -14.01 4.50 -13.92
CA ALA A 553 -15.09 4.60 -14.88
C ALA A 553 -15.27 6.02 -15.46
N ASP A 554 -14.96 7.06 -14.68
CA ASP A 554 -14.97 8.46 -15.11
C ASP A 554 -13.69 8.87 -15.87
N GLY A 555 -12.68 8.00 -15.88
CA GLY A 555 -11.43 8.18 -16.61
C GLY A 555 -10.51 9.29 -16.04
N TYR A 556 -10.63 9.63 -14.75
CA TYR A 556 -9.73 10.59 -14.10
C TYR A 556 -8.62 9.93 -13.28
N MET A 557 -8.82 8.70 -12.82
CA MET A 557 -7.88 7.97 -11.98
C MET A 557 -7.41 6.69 -12.65
N LEU A 558 -6.12 6.42 -12.53
CA LEU A 558 -5.52 5.12 -12.84
C LEU A 558 -5.08 4.50 -11.52
N TYR A 559 -5.68 3.39 -11.15
CA TYR A 559 -5.31 2.59 -9.99
C TYR A 559 -4.32 1.52 -10.40
N ILE A 560 -3.41 1.19 -9.48
CA ILE A 560 -2.38 0.17 -9.63
C ILE A 560 -2.44 -0.68 -8.38
N TYR A 561 -2.67 -1.98 -8.51
CA TYR A 561 -2.66 -2.91 -7.38
C TYR A 561 -1.60 -3.97 -7.58
N TYR A 562 -1.10 -4.49 -6.49
CA TYR A 562 -0.13 -5.57 -6.48
C TYR A 562 -0.37 -6.53 -5.33
N TYR A 563 0.03 -7.76 -5.53
CA TYR A 563 0.15 -8.80 -4.53
C TYR A 563 1.56 -9.36 -4.57
N ASP A 564 2.20 -9.43 -3.41
CA ASP A 564 3.50 -10.07 -3.24
C ASP A 564 3.35 -11.37 -2.47
N HIS A 565 3.64 -12.48 -3.13
CA HIS A 565 3.43 -13.81 -2.56
C HIS A 565 4.32 -14.09 -1.35
N LEU A 566 5.58 -13.64 -1.38
CA LEU A 566 6.52 -13.92 -0.29
C LEU A 566 6.11 -13.28 1.03
N SER A 567 5.59 -12.06 0.99
CA SER A 567 5.12 -11.36 2.20
C SER A 567 3.63 -11.57 2.46
N GLY A 568 2.87 -12.01 1.45
CA GLY A 568 1.42 -12.00 1.47
C GLY A 568 0.81 -10.61 1.46
N MET A 569 1.59 -9.60 1.12
CA MET A 569 1.13 -8.22 1.10
C MET A 569 0.32 -7.89 -0.14
N ILE A 570 -0.76 -7.14 0.05
CA ILE A 570 -1.54 -6.53 -1.03
C ILE A 570 -1.49 -5.02 -0.84
N GLY A 571 -1.19 -4.30 -1.90
CA GLY A 571 -1.14 -2.85 -1.85
C GLY A 571 -1.69 -2.18 -3.10
N GLY A 572 -1.85 -0.86 -3.01
CA GLY A 572 -2.36 -0.08 -4.11
C GLY A 572 -1.83 1.35 -4.13
N TYR A 573 -1.77 1.87 -5.35
CA TYR A 573 -1.43 3.25 -5.67
C TYR A 573 -2.46 3.83 -6.63
N SER A 574 -2.52 5.15 -6.71
CA SER A 574 -3.31 5.85 -7.73
C SER A 574 -2.52 6.99 -8.37
N LEU A 575 -2.84 7.26 -9.61
CA LEU A 575 -2.40 8.40 -10.40
C LEU A 575 -3.64 9.07 -11.01
N ASP A 576 -3.59 10.37 -11.22
CA ASP A 576 -4.67 11.09 -11.93
C ASP A 576 -4.21 11.69 -13.27
N CYS A 577 -5.16 12.19 -14.04
CA CYS A 577 -4.90 12.97 -15.27
C CYS A 577 -5.41 14.40 -15.16
N ILE A 578 -5.47 14.96 -13.96
CA ILE A 578 -6.03 16.30 -13.71
C ILE A 578 -4.98 17.36 -14.05
N LYS A 579 -5.41 18.36 -14.80
CA LYS A 579 -4.63 19.56 -15.07
C LYS A 579 -4.67 20.46 -13.85
N ARG A 580 -3.53 20.56 -13.17
CA ARG A 580 -3.34 21.42 -11.99
C ARG A 580 -2.78 22.77 -12.38
#